data_0f2ed5a96a781784d6c71c9a4601532e
#
_entry.id   0f2ed5a96a781784d6c71c9a4601532e
#
_cell.length_a   1.000
_cell.length_b   1.000
_cell.length_c   1.000
_cell.angle_alpha   90.00
_cell.angle_beta   90.00
_cell.angle_gamma   90.00
#
_symmetry.space_group_name_H-M   'P 1'
#
loop_
_entity.id
_entity.type
_entity.pdbx_description
1 polymer ?
#
loop_
_entity_poly.entity_id
_entity_poly.type
_entity_poly.pdbx_seq_one_letter_code
_entity_poly.pdbx_strand_id
1 'polypeptide(L)'
;MKKFKTLLIMLLIVGCSSDSGDDGYGSNNYNNNDNDQSSVTGYNLSVTSNGMSDYKLSGKDRNGNVSGNDPSVTFKVGDQVTFMVTASGHPFYLKTKASLGTGDQISGVSNQGTVNGNVTWKPSSAGTYYYVCSKHSNMFGVITVVN
;
A
#
# COMPACT_ATOMS: atom_id res chain seq x y z
N MET A 1 12.71 -42.10 -33.20
CA MET A 1 11.41 -42.81 -33.21
C MET A 1 11.06 -43.24 -31.80
N LYS A 2 10.19 -42.54 -31.12
CA LYS A 2 9.48 -43.04 -29.93
C LYS A 2 8.13 -42.32 -29.88
N LYS A 3 7.10 -43.10 -30.08
CA LYS A 3 5.68 -42.70 -30.10
C LYS A 3 5.21 -42.51 -28.68
N PHE A 4 4.60 -41.37 -28.35
CA PHE A 4 3.86 -41.19 -27.10
C PHE A 4 2.37 -41.26 -27.37
N LYS A 5 1.75 -42.19 -26.66
CA LYS A 5 0.32 -42.47 -26.65
C LYS A 5 -0.46 -41.39 -25.94
N THR A 6 -1.44 -40.86 -26.62
CA THR A 6 -2.52 -40.05 -26.06
C THR A 6 -3.42 -40.95 -25.20
N LEU A 7 -3.66 -40.56 -23.95
CA LEU A 7 -4.69 -41.15 -23.09
C LEU A 7 -5.78 -40.10 -22.82
N LEU A 8 -6.89 -40.29 -23.51
CA LEU A 8 -8.13 -39.53 -23.34
C LEU A 8 -8.94 -40.20 -22.23
N ILE A 9 -9.18 -39.51 -21.12
CA ILE A 9 -10.14 -39.96 -20.11
C ILE A 9 -11.30 -38.97 -20.11
N MET A 10 -12.41 -39.45 -20.61
CA MET A 10 -13.73 -38.86 -20.67
C MET A 10 -14.48 -39.33 -19.42
N LEU A 11 -14.85 -38.38 -18.52
CA LEU A 11 -15.76 -38.71 -17.41
C LEU A 11 -17.02 -37.85 -17.50
N LEU A 12 -18.06 -38.44 -17.99
CA LEU A 12 -19.44 -37.97 -17.97
C LEU A 12 -20.03 -38.27 -16.60
N ILE A 13 -20.56 -37.24 -15.92
CA ILE A 13 -21.56 -37.49 -14.87
C ILE A 13 -22.75 -36.55 -15.13
N VAL A 14 -23.82 -37.17 -15.55
CA VAL A 14 -25.18 -36.65 -15.62
C VAL A 14 -25.82 -36.88 -14.26
N GLY A 15 -26.44 -35.84 -13.70
CA GLY A 15 -27.26 -35.97 -12.51
C GLY A 15 -28.20 -34.78 -12.38
N CYS A 16 -29.36 -34.92 -13.02
CA CYS A 16 -30.51 -34.05 -12.87
C CYS A 16 -31.38 -34.61 -11.74
N SER A 17 -31.82 -33.76 -10.79
CA SER A 17 -33.08 -33.97 -10.07
C SER A 17 -33.59 -32.63 -9.53
N SER A 18 -34.70 -32.24 -10.09
CA SER A 18 -35.63 -31.24 -9.59
C SER A 18 -36.45 -31.83 -8.44
N ASP A 19 -36.65 -31.10 -7.38
CA ASP A 19 -37.89 -31.21 -6.59
C ASP A 19 -38.28 -29.89 -5.94
N SER A 20 -39.55 -29.60 -6.01
CA SER A 20 -40.24 -28.39 -5.55
C SER A 20 -40.85 -28.65 -4.17
N GLY A 21 -40.90 -27.59 -3.35
CA GLY A 21 -41.80 -27.61 -2.16
C GLY A 21 -41.23 -26.84 -0.99
N ASP A 22 -41.71 -25.66 -0.79
CA ASP A 22 -42.63 -25.17 0.23
C ASP A 22 -42.01 -24.64 1.53
N ASP A 23 -42.35 -23.37 1.78
CA ASP A 23 -42.57 -22.61 3.02
C ASP A 23 -41.82 -22.99 4.32
N GLY A 24 -41.01 -22.06 4.78
CA GLY A 24 -40.45 -22.09 6.13
C GLY A 24 -39.85 -20.76 6.56
N TYR A 25 -40.62 -19.91 7.22
CA TYR A 25 -40.19 -18.78 8.04
C TYR A 25 -39.09 -19.20 9.00
N GLY A 26 -37.93 -18.55 8.95
CA GLY A 26 -36.88 -18.89 9.89
C GLY A 26 -35.64 -18.01 9.84
N SER A 27 -35.68 -16.97 10.61
CA SER A 27 -34.54 -16.38 11.35
C SER A 27 -33.26 -16.12 10.57
N ASN A 28 -33.09 -14.88 10.20
CA ASN A 28 -31.79 -14.31 9.76
C ASN A 28 -30.80 -14.37 10.94
N ASN A 29 -30.04 -15.45 10.99
CA ASN A 29 -28.84 -15.51 11.79
C ASN A 29 -27.71 -14.85 10.95
N TYR A 30 -27.60 -13.54 11.05
CA TYR A 30 -26.36 -12.84 10.66
C TYR A 30 -25.30 -13.25 11.68
N ASN A 31 -24.61 -14.33 11.41
CA ASN A 31 -23.30 -14.55 11.99
C ASN A 31 -22.36 -13.52 11.37
N ASN A 32 -22.31 -12.35 12.00
CA ASN A 32 -21.17 -11.47 11.89
C ASN A 32 -19.99 -12.23 12.51
N ASN A 33 -19.37 -13.09 11.72
CA ASN A 33 -17.97 -13.39 11.94
C ASN A 33 -17.23 -12.11 11.58
N ASP A 34 -17.09 -11.22 12.56
CA ASP A 34 -16.03 -10.22 12.60
C ASP A 34 -14.70 -10.99 12.65
N ASN A 35 -14.35 -11.57 11.51
CA ASN A 35 -12.99 -11.91 11.22
C ASN A 35 -12.32 -10.55 11.02
N ASP A 36 -11.73 -10.00 12.09
CA ASP A 36 -10.75 -8.92 12.02
C ASP A 36 -9.52 -9.42 11.26
N GLN A 37 -9.74 -9.72 9.99
CA GLN A 37 -8.71 -9.88 9.00
C GLN A 37 -8.26 -8.46 8.71
N SER A 38 -7.27 -7.98 9.49
CA SER A 38 -6.54 -6.74 9.25
C SER A 38 -6.19 -6.67 7.76
N SER A 39 -7.07 -6.06 6.97
CA SER A 39 -6.90 -5.98 5.52
C SER A 39 -5.69 -5.10 5.23
N VAL A 40 -4.62 -5.74 4.80
CA VAL A 40 -3.45 -5.05 4.26
C VAL A 40 -3.90 -4.29 3.01
N THR A 41 -3.86 -2.97 3.07
CA THR A 41 -4.25 -2.11 1.96
C THR A 41 -3.00 -1.58 1.26
N GLY A 42 -3.02 -1.57 -0.08
CA GLY A 42 -1.97 -0.97 -0.88
C GLY A 42 -2.27 0.51 -1.16
N TYR A 43 -1.30 1.37 -0.92
CA TYR A 43 -1.38 2.81 -1.19
C TYR A 43 -0.30 3.23 -2.17
N ASN A 44 -0.69 4.00 -3.19
CA ASN A 44 0.21 4.58 -4.17
C ASN A 44 0.09 6.11 -4.13
N LEU A 45 1.20 6.80 -3.91
CA LEU A 45 1.28 8.25 -3.92
C LEU A 45 2.30 8.71 -4.97
N SER A 46 1.87 9.59 -5.86
CA SER A 46 2.78 10.29 -6.75
C SER A 46 3.52 11.39 -5.98
N VAL A 47 4.83 11.51 -6.20
CA VAL A 47 5.70 12.50 -5.55
C VAL A 47 6.46 13.26 -6.62
N THR A 48 6.23 14.56 -6.67
CA THR A 48 6.99 15.50 -7.50
C THR A 48 7.61 16.60 -6.63
N SER A 49 8.47 17.44 -7.17
CA SER A 49 8.98 18.62 -6.45
C SER A 49 8.24 19.88 -6.86
N ASN A 50 8.06 20.80 -5.92
CA ASN A 50 7.60 22.15 -6.14
C ASN A 50 8.71 23.12 -5.69
N GLY A 51 9.59 23.48 -6.62
CA GLY A 51 10.80 24.21 -6.31
C GLY A 51 11.76 23.42 -5.40
N MET A 52 12.44 24.13 -4.51
CA MET A 52 13.36 23.57 -3.51
C MET A 52 12.77 23.50 -2.10
N SER A 53 11.50 23.84 -1.97
CA SER A 53 10.82 23.97 -0.67
C SER A 53 9.93 22.80 -0.32
N ASP A 54 9.27 22.20 -1.32
CA ASP A 54 8.20 21.24 -1.03
C ASP A 54 8.24 20.01 -1.96
N TYR A 55 7.86 18.86 -1.43
CA TYR A 55 7.33 17.78 -2.24
C TYR A 55 5.84 17.98 -2.49
N LYS A 56 5.40 17.82 -3.70
CA LYS A 56 3.98 17.77 -4.03
C LYS A 56 3.56 16.31 -4.13
N LEU A 57 2.66 15.90 -3.23
CA LEU A 57 2.08 14.56 -3.23
C LEU A 57 0.67 14.57 -3.80
N SER A 58 0.31 13.47 -4.47
CA SER A 58 -1.07 13.17 -4.86
C SER A 58 -1.34 11.67 -4.83
N GLY A 59 -2.54 11.30 -4.41
CA GLY A 59 -2.97 9.90 -4.30
C GLY A 59 -4.02 9.71 -3.22
N LYS A 60 -3.90 8.60 -2.50
CA LYS A 60 -4.77 8.28 -1.36
C LYS A 60 -3.97 7.72 -0.20
N ASP A 61 -4.42 8.01 1.00
CA ASP A 61 -4.01 7.38 2.25
C ASP A 61 -5.22 6.80 2.99
N ARG A 62 -5.11 6.45 4.25
CA ARG A 62 -6.23 5.92 5.04
C ARG A 62 -7.34 6.95 5.29
N ASN A 63 -7.02 8.23 5.24
CA ASN A 63 -7.97 9.32 5.47
C ASN A 63 -8.66 9.79 4.17
N GLY A 64 -8.28 9.24 3.01
CA GLY A 64 -8.88 9.58 1.73
C GLY A 64 -7.90 10.20 0.74
N ASN A 65 -8.33 11.25 0.03
CA ASN A 65 -7.51 11.88 -1.00
C ASN A 65 -6.39 12.71 -0.39
N VAL A 66 -5.17 12.51 -0.88
CA VAL A 66 -3.98 13.29 -0.57
C VAL A 66 -3.66 14.20 -1.75
N SER A 67 -3.46 15.48 -1.51
CA SER A 67 -3.03 16.44 -2.53
C SER A 67 -2.40 17.67 -1.88
N GLY A 68 -1.32 18.19 -2.46
CA GLY A 68 -0.71 19.46 -2.04
C GLY A 68 0.78 19.37 -1.77
N ASN A 69 1.30 20.44 -1.19
CA ASN A 69 2.70 20.60 -0.82
C ASN A 69 2.91 20.04 0.59
N ASP A 70 3.87 19.15 0.72
CA ASP A 70 4.25 18.45 1.96
C ASP A 70 3.06 17.97 2.83
N PRO A 71 1.98 17.38 2.24
CA PRO A 71 0.82 16.98 3.02
C PRO A 71 1.19 15.87 4.01
N SER A 72 0.59 15.91 5.18
CA SER A 72 0.64 14.78 6.12
C SER A 72 -0.16 13.61 5.56
N VAL A 73 0.34 12.39 5.76
CA VAL A 73 -0.29 11.15 5.31
C VAL A 73 -0.42 10.14 6.44
N THR A 74 -1.44 9.28 6.38
CA THR A 74 -1.73 8.28 7.42
C THR A 74 -1.80 6.89 6.82
N PHE A 75 -1.11 5.94 7.46
CA PHE A 75 -1.14 4.51 7.12
C PHE A 75 -1.35 3.68 8.38
N LYS A 76 -1.48 2.37 8.22
CA LYS A 76 -1.56 1.39 9.29
C LYS A 76 -0.36 0.44 9.26
N VAL A 77 0.01 -0.11 10.39
CA VAL A 77 0.98 -1.21 10.45
C VAL A 77 0.56 -2.31 9.49
N GLY A 78 1.48 -2.73 8.63
CA GLY A 78 1.27 -3.76 7.63
C GLY A 78 0.77 -3.27 6.27
N ASP A 79 0.37 -2.00 6.10
CA ASP A 79 0.01 -1.46 4.78
C ASP A 79 1.20 -1.52 3.81
N GLN A 80 0.91 -1.76 2.55
CA GLN A 80 1.91 -1.65 1.49
C GLN A 80 1.88 -0.24 0.89
N VAL A 81 2.90 0.56 1.16
CA VAL A 81 2.99 1.95 0.68
C VAL A 81 4.02 2.06 -0.43
N THR A 82 3.65 2.73 -1.52
CA THR A 82 4.53 3.04 -2.64
C THR A 82 4.50 4.54 -2.92
N PHE A 83 5.64 5.20 -2.81
CA PHE A 83 5.84 6.55 -3.28
C PHE A 83 6.49 6.51 -4.66
N MET A 84 5.75 6.94 -5.68
CA MET A 84 6.21 7.02 -7.06
C MET A 84 6.88 8.37 -7.28
N VAL A 85 8.20 8.40 -7.13
CA VAL A 85 9.00 9.63 -7.11
C VAL A 85 9.39 10.04 -8.53
N THR A 86 9.14 11.31 -8.85
CA THR A 86 9.66 12.02 -10.03
C THR A 86 10.04 13.44 -9.59
N ALA A 87 11.16 13.55 -8.88
CA ALA A 87 11.61 14.77 -8.22
C ALA A 87 13.12 14.98 -8.47
N SER A 88 13.48 15.33 -9.70
CA SER A 88 14.88 15.52 -10.12
C SER A 88 15.61 16.51 -9.22
N GLY A 89 16.79 16.12 -8.73
CA GLY A 89 17.60 16.92 -7.81
C GLY A 89 17.20 16.83 -6.35
N HIS A 90 16.07 16.18 -6.01
CA HIS A 90 15.51 16.07 -4.66
C HIS A 90 15.45 14.61 -4.20
N PRO A 91 16.53 14.04 -3.62
CA PRO A 91 16.54 12.66 -3.16
C PRO A 91 15.52 12.43 -2.03
N PHE A 92 14.59 11.49 -2.25
CA PHE A 92 13.46 11.18 -1.38
C PHE A 92 13.79 10.06 -0.38
N TYR A 93 13.66 10.35 0.91
CA TYR A 93 13.92 9.40 1.99
C TYR A 93 12.73 9.29 2.93
N LEU A 94 12.50 8.08 3.47
CA LEU A 94 11.64 7.87 4.64
C LEU A 94 12.52 7.77 5.89
N LYS A 95 12.22 8.60 6.90
CA LYS A 95 13.06 8.77 8.09
C LYS A 95 12.26 8.75 9.39
N THR A 96 12.96 8.49 10.47
CA THR A 96 12.44 8.60 11.84
C THR A 96 12.48 10.05 12.40
N LYS A 97 13.20 10.96 11.70
CA LYS A 97 13.30 12.39 12.02
C LYS A 97 13.30 13.24 10.76
N ALA A 98 12.76 14.45 10.83
CA ALA A 98 12.85 15.45 9.77
C ALA A 98 14.24 16.10 9.77
N SER A 99 15.25 15.39 9.29
CA SER A 99 16.66 15.80 9.33
C SER A 99 17.27 15.82 7.93
N LEU A 100 18.20 16.76 7.69
CA LEU A 100 19.01 16.80 6.48
C LEU A 100 19.94 15.59 6.35
N GLY A 101 20.48 15.39 5.14
CA GLY A 101 21.43 14.33 4.86
C GLY A 101 20.77 12.96 4.77
N THR A 102 21.56 11.92 4.97
CA THR A 102 21.15 10.51 4.76
C THR A 102 21.00 9.71 6.06
N GLY A 103 21.10 10.37 7.22
CA GLY A 103 20.86 9.72 8.52
C GLY A 103 19.39 9.44 8.82
N ASP A 104 19.14 8.77 9.92
CA ASP A 104 17.79 8.50 10.48
C ASP A 104 16.84 7.76 9.52
N GLN A 105 17.36 7.02 8.53
CA GLN A 105 16.55 6.28 7.57
C GLN A 105 15.79 5.13 8.26
N ILE A 106 14.56 4.91 7.83
CA ILE A 106 13.77 3.74 8.26
C ILE A 106 14.36 2.49 7.61
N SER A 107 14.63 1.47 8.41
CA SER A 107 15.06 0.16 7.93
C SER A 107 13.94 -0.54 7.16
N GLY A 108 14.31 -1.33 6.15
CA GLY A 108 13.36 -2.10 5.35
C GLY A 108 12.59 -1.29 4.29
N VAL A 109 12.93 -0.03 4.09
CA VAL A 109 12.42 0.78 2.96
C VAL A 109 13.29 0.52 1.74
N SER A 110 12.69 0.21 0.61
CA SER A 110 13.42 0.01 -0.65
C SER A 110 13.67 1.33 -1.38
N ASN A 111 14.79 1.39 -2.11
CA ASN A 111 15.13 2.49 -3.03
C ASN A 111 15.16 3.89 -2.39
N GLN A 112 15.60 3.98 -1.12
CA GLN A 112 15.81 5.24 -0.41
C GLN A 112 16.74 6.18 -1.19
N GLY A 113 16.41 7.46 -1.25
CA GLY A 113 17.21 8.48 -1.90
C GLY A 113 17.05 8.56 -3.42
N THR A 114 16.10 7.83 -4.00
CA THR A 114 15.80 7.98 -5.42
C THR A 114 15.28 9.38 -5.75
N VAL A 115 15.57 9.85 -6.96
CA VAL A 115 14.99 11.06 -7.56
C VAL A 115 14.01 10.71 -8.68
N ASN A 116 14.00 9.44 -9.11
CA ASN A 116 13.09 8.91 -10.12
C ASN A 116 12.94 7.39 -9.92
N GLY A 117 11.76 6.96 -9.50
CA GLY A 117 11.45 5.55 -9.23
C GLY A 117 10.57 5.37 -8.01
N ASN A 118 10.31 4.12 -7.64
CA ASN A 118 9.42 3.78 -6.55
C ASN A 118 10.20 3.56 -5.25
N VAL A 119 9.80 4.26 -4.19
CA VAL A 119 10.19 3.98 -2.81
C VAL A 119 9.06 3.17 -2.18
N THR A 120 9.34 1.94 -1.74
CA THR A 120 8.31 1.07 -1.14
C THR A 120 8.60 0.82 0.33
N TRP A 121 7.53 0.80 1.12
CA TRP A 121 7.59 0.60 2.55
C TRP A 121 6.39 -0.19 3.06
N LYS A 122 6.67 -1.06 4.02
CA LYS A 122 5.65 -1.73 4.82
C LYS A 122 5.93 -1.44 6.29
N PRO A 123 5.23 -0.46 6.90
CA PRO A 123 5.47 -0.12 8.30
C PRO A 123 5.20 -1.32 9.22
N SER A 124 6.13 -1.57 10.12
CA SER A 124 6.05 -2.64 11.12
C SER A 124 5.68 -2.16 12.51
N SER A 125 5.66 -0.83 12.72
CA SER A 125 5.36 -0.23 14.02
C SER A 125 4.58 1.06 13.84
N ALA A 126 3.62 1.30 14.73
CA ALA A 126 2.92 2.58 14.81
C ALA A 126 3.88 3.68 15.30
N GLY A 127 3.63 4.91 14.88
CA GLY A 127 4.46 6.04 15.24
C GLY A 127 4.40 7.19 14.25
N THR A 128 5.25 8.18 14.46
CA THR A 128 5.43 9.32 13.56
C THR A 128 6.74 9.17 12.82
N TYR A 129 6.66 9.29 11.50
CA TYR A 129 7.76 9.22 10.55
C TYR A 129 7.68 10.40 9.59
N TYR A 130 8.66 10.51 8.71
CA TYR A 130 8.78 11.64 7.81
C TYR A 130 9.23 11.18 6.42
N TYR A 131 8.70 11.78 5.37
CA TYR A 131 9.34 11.78 4.07
C TYR A 131 10.14 13.08 3.94
N VAL A 132 11.38 13.01 3.47
CA VAL A 132 12.36 14.10 3.59
C VAL A 132 13.24 14.18 2.34
N CYS A 133 13.50 15.40 1.87
CA CYS A 133 14.60 15.67 0.95
C CYS A 133 15.93 15.76 1.72
N SER A 134 16.93 14.99 1.32
CA SER A 134 18.23 15.03 2.01
C SER A 134 19.00 16.34 1.82
N LYS A 135 18.60 17.18 0.86
CA LYS A 135 19.31 18.41 0.48
C LYS A 135 18.65 19.70 0.96
N HIS A 136 17.35 19.70 1.26
CA HIS A 136 16.56 20.89 1.56
C HIS A 136 15.80 20.74 2.88
N SER A 137 16.11 21.58 3.86
CA SER A 137 15.65 21.45 5.24
C SER A 137 14.14 21.62 5.43
N ASN A 138 13.47 22.35 4.55
CA ASN A 138 12.03 22.61 4.64
C ASN A 138 11.19 21.65 3.82
N MET A 139 11.81 20.79 3.02
CA MET A 139 11.15 19.89 2.07
C MET A 139 10.91 18.53 2.73
N PHE A 140 9.87 18.45 3.56
CA PHE A 140 9.48 17.23 4.27
C PHE A 140 8.01 17.26 4.68
N GLY A 141 7.40 16.10 4.84
CA GLY A 141 6.07 15.96 5.42
C GLY A 141 5.99 14.83 6.42
N VAL A 142 4.90 14.81 7.17
CA VAL A 142 4.66 13.87 8.28
C VAL A 142 3.94 12.63 7.79
N ILE A 143 4.40 11.47 8.27
CA ILE A 143 3.72 10.19 8.09
C ILE A 143 3.29 9.69 9.47
N THR A 144 2.00 9.51 9.67
CA THR A 144 1.44 8.86 10.87
C THR A 144 1.14 7.41 10.56
N VAL A 145 1.68 6.49 11.34
CA VAL A 145 1.34 5.07 11.28
C VAL A 145 0.55 4.70 12.52
N VAL A 146 -0.66 4.17 12.32
CA VAL A 146 -1.55 3.66 13.38
C VAL A 146 -1.50 2.13 13.46
N ASN A 147 -2.01 1.56 14.57
CA ASN A 147 -2.16 0.11 14.75
C ASN A 147 -3.35 -0.45 13.97
#